data_579c905be034868eacc4eceff5d53cce
#
_entry.id   579c905be034868eacc4eceff5d53cce
#
_cell.length_a   1.000
_cell.length_b   1.000
_cell.length_c   1.000
_cell.angle_alpha   90.00
_cell.angle_beta   90.00
_cell.angle_gamma   90.00
#
_symmetry.space_group_name_H-M   'P 1'
#
loop_
_entity.id
_entity.type
_entity.pdbx_description
1 polymer ?
#
loop_
_entity_poly.entity_id
_entity_poly.type
_entity_poly.pdbx_seq_one_letter_code
_entity_poly.pdbx_strand_id
1 'polypeptide(L)'
;ADLKGLDLSGLNLDKANLISAILTGANLKGISLVGANLFSVKAMRADFSGANLSGANLLKANLTRTKLQESNFNDADMTGINLSDADMRKTDLTRAKLVEANLPGVDLTGADLSEAKLTGRYQREGYFSRGANLKKGVLVGAKMQGADASGTDMVETDCTDVDFTNANLSEANFKHARLKSTCFVNTKLGDADFRGANVIDCDFSGAELIEAKFQGVDLSSVKNISAEELQSSQIDSETKIPDYIEVNWTSEDTYE
;
A
#
# COMPACT_ATOMS: atom_id res chain seq x y z
N ALA A 1 5.74 -28.85 -10.31
CA ALA A 1 6.69 -28.84 -11.42
C ALA A 1 7.94 -28.05 -11.03
N ASP A 2 9.12 -28.47 -11.50
CA ASP A 2 10.35 -27.69 -11.42
C ASP A 2 10.62 -27.04 -12.79
N LEU A 3 10.51 -25.70 -12.82
CA LEU A 3 10.65 -24.87 -14.03
C LEU A 3 11.73 -23.80 -13.81
N LYS A 4 12.64 -24.05 -12.87
CA LYS A 4 13.70 -23.12 -12.46
C LYS A 4 14.56 -22.71 -13.66
N GLY A 5 14.71 -21.39 -13.84
CA GLY A 5 15.58 -20.80 -14.86
C GLY A 5 15.14 -21.03 -16.31
N LEU A 6 13.97 -21.64 -16.55
CA LEU A 6 13.48 -21.86 -17.90
C LEU A 6 13.02 -20.56 -18.55
N ASP A 7 13.08 -20.52 -19.87
CA ASP A 7 12.45 -19.48 -20.69
C ASP A 7 11.02 -19.91 -21.05
N LEU A 8 10.06 -19.20 -20.47
CA LEU A 8 8.62 -19.37 -20.66
C LEU A 8 7.99 -18.07 -21.24
N SER A 9 8.83 -17.18 -21.76
CA SER A 9 8.39 -15.86 -22.22
C SER A 9 7.36 -15.97 -23.34
N GLY A 10 6.32 -15.11 -23.26
CA GLY A 10 5.27 -15.01 -24.27
C GLY A 10 4.35 -16.23 -24.39
N LEU A 11 4.51 -17.27 -23.56
CA LEU A 11 3.62 -18.43 -23.58
C LEU A 11 2.22 -18.06 -23.08
N ASN A 12 1.22 -18.79 -23.55
CA ASN A 12 -0.11 -18.77 -22.98
C ASN A 12 -0.29 -19.98 -22.04
N LEU A 13 -0.39 -19.68 -20.74
CA LEU A 13 -0.66 -20.63 -19.67
C LEU A 13 -1.91 -20.23 -18.87
N ASP A 14 -2.89 -19.65 -19.55
CA ASP A 14 -4.17 -19.27 -18.95
C ASP A 14 -4.83 -20.46 -18.28
N LYS A 15 -5.35 -20.24 -17.05
CA LYS A 15 -5.99 -21.27 -16.23
C LYS A 15 -5.11 -22.49 -15.90
N ALA A 16 -3.80 -22.41 -16.19
CA ALA A 16 -2.87 -23.48 -15.87
C ALA A 16 -2.82 -23.75 -14.37
N ASN A 17 -2.59 -25.01 -14.01
CA ASN A 17 -2.34 -25.41 -12.61
C ASN A 17 -0.82 -25.46 -12.35
N LEU A 18 -0.33 -24.43 -11.66
CA LEU A 18 1.07 -24.26 -11.27
C LEU A 18 1.25 -24.29 -9.74
N ILE A 19 0.32 -24.93 -9.02
CA ILE A 19 0.39 -25.04 -7.56
C ILE A 19 1.79 -25.51 -7.13
N SER A 20 2.41 -24.75 -6.22
CA SER A 20 3.73 -25.04 -5.65
C SER A 20 4.84 -25.25 -6.70
N ALA A 21 4.67 -24.80 -7.94
CA ALA A 21 5.71 -24.89 -8.95
C ALA A 21 6.94 -24.05 -8.54
N ILE A 22 8.11 -24.48 -8.98
CA ILE A 22 9.37 -23.76 -8.76
C ILE A 22 9.72 -23.01 -10.05
N LEU A 23 9.58 -21.69 -10.02
CA LEU A 23 9.85 -20.75 -11.12
C LEU A 23 11.05 -19.83 -10.81
N THR A 24 11.85 -20.19 -9.81
CA THR A 24 12.96 -19.36 -9.35
C THR A 24 13.90 -19.02 -10.51
N GLY A 25 14.10 -17.72 -10.78
CA GLY A 25 14.94 -17.22 -11.85
C GLY A 25 14.46 -17.51 -13.28
N ALA A 26 13.22 -17.99 -13.47
CA ALA A 26 12.65 -18.22 -14.80
C ALA A 26 12.37 -16.90 -15.53
N ASN A 27 12.45 -16.92 -16.85
CA ASN A 27 12.00 -15.84 -17.71
C ASN A 27 10.54 -16.05 -18.09
N LEU A 28 9.66 -15.17 -17.58
CA LEU A 28 8.20 -15.21 -17.78
C LEU A 28 7.70 -13.89 -18.41
N LYS A 29 8.59 -13.18 -19.14
CA LYS A 29 8.24 -11.91 -19.76
C LYS A 29 7.06 -12.05 -20.70
N GLY A 30 6.05 -11.19 -20.55
CA GLY A 30 4.88 -11.16 -21.41
C GLY A 30 4.06 -12.45 -21.43
N ILE A 31 4.25 -13.36 -20.45
CA ILE A 31 3.47 -14.59 -20.33
C ILE A 31 2.01 -14.26 -20.02
N SER A 32 1.08 -15.07 -20.56
CA SER A 32 -0.31 -15.03 -20.14
C SER A 32 -0.60 -16.14 -19.11
N LEU A 33 -1.09 -15.72 -17.94
CA LEU A 33 -1.45 -16.57 -16.80
C LEU A 33 -2.85 -16.20 -16.27
N VAL A 34 -3.73 -15.72 -17.15
CA VAL A 34 -5.09 -15.28 -16.78
C VAL A 34 -5.84 -16.40 -16.08
N GLY A 35 -6.28 -16.12 -14.84
CA GLY A 35 -7.00 -17.09 -14.01
C GLY A 35 -6.20 -18.34 -13.65
N ALA A 36 -4.87 -18.35 -13.82
CA ALA A 36 -4.03 -19.49 -13.45
C ALA A 36 -3.98 -19.70 -11.94
N ASN A 37 -3.75 -20.93 -11.52
CA ASN A 37 -3.56 -21.28 -10.12
C ASN A 37 -2.06 -21.38 -9.78
N LEU A 38 -1.56 -20.34 -9.13
CA LEU A 38 -0.16 -20.16 -8.70
C LEU A 38 -0.06 -20.28 -7.16
N PHE A 39 -0.99 -20.97 -6.50
CA PHE A 39 -0.97 -21.14 -5.05
C PHE A 39 0.40 -21.64 -4.56
N SER A 40 1.00 -20.92 -3.60
CA SER A 40 2.30 -21.24 -3.02
C SER A 40 3.44 -21.42 -4.03
N VAL A 41 3.37 -20.82 -5.21
CA VAL A 41 4.45 -20.85 -6.20
C VAL A 41 5.72 -20.23 -5.64
N LYS A 42 6.87 -20.75 -6.00
CA LYS A 42 8.20 -20.23 -5.63
C LYS A 42 8.85 -19.60 -6.87
N ALA A 43 8.72 -18.28 -7.02
CA ALA A 43 9.17 -17.55 -8.20
C ALA A 43 10.21 -16.46 -7.87
N MET A 44 11.01 -16.66 -6.82
CA MET A 44 12.04 -15.69 -6.42
C MET A 44 12.96 -15.33 -7.60
N ARG A 45 13.22 -14.02 -7.79
CA ARG A 45 14.10 -13.49 -8.86
C ARG A 45 13.67 -13.85 -10.29
N ALA A 46 12.43 -14.30 -10.49
CA ALA A 46 11.88 -14.50 -11.83
C ALA A 46 11.58 -13.16 -12.51
N ASP A 47 11.43 -13.17 -13.81
CA ASP A 47 11.11 -11.99 -14.61
C ASP A 47 9.71 -12.15 -15.22
N PHE A 48 8.72 -11.46 -14.65
CA PHE A 48 7.34 -11.41 -15.11
C PHE A 48 6.99 -10.06 -15.79
N SER A 49 8.00 -9.30 -16.21
CA SER A 49 7.74 -7.98 -16.81
C SER A 49 6.74 -8.09 -17.97
N GLY A 50 5.69 -7.25 -17.95
CA GLY A 50 4.61 -7.26 -18.93
C GLY A 50 3.72 -8.50 -18.92
N ALA A 51 3.80 -9.36 -17.90
CA ALA A 51 2.96 -10.55 -17.80
C ALA A 51 1.50 -10.21 -17.47
N ASN A 52 0.57 -11.04 -17.92
CA ASN A 52 -0.84 -10.93 -17.56
C ASN A 52 -1.23 -12.02 -16.57
N LEU A 53 -1.44 -11.61 -15.32
CA LEU A 53 -1.87 -12.47 -14.20
C LEU A 53 -3.27 -12.08 -13.70
N SER A 54 -4.10 -11.47 -14.55
CA SER A 54 -5.44 -11.03 -14.14
C SER A 54 -6.28 -12.21 -13.64
N GLY A 55 -6.93 -12.02 -12.48
CA GLY A 55 -7.74 -13.04 -11.83
C GLY A 55 -6.96 -14.29 -11.37
N ALA A 56 -5.63 -14.29 -11.41
CA ALA A 56 -4.84 -15.43 -10.99
C ALA A 56 -4.88 -15.63 -9.46
N ASN A 57 -4.75 -16.88 -9.03
CA ASN A 57 -4.61 -17.24 -7.62
C ASN A 57 -3.13 -17.32 -7.25
N LEU A 58 -2.61 -16.31 -6.55
CA LEU A 58 -1.24 -16.22 -6.04
C LEU A 58 -1.18 -16.35 -4.50
N LEU A 59 -2.21 -16.93 -3.89
CA LEU A 59 -2.29 -17.08 -2.43
C LEU A 59 -1.00 -17.72 -1.90
N LYS A 60 -0.33 -17.06 -0.93
CA LYS A 60 0.93 -17.49 -0.30
C LYS A 60 2.10 -17.70 -1.27
N ALA A 61 2.06 -17.16 -2.48
CA ALA A 61 3.17 -17.21 -3.41
C ALA A 61 4.40 -16.45 -2.88
N ASN A 62 5.59 -16.88 -3.29
CA ASN A 62 6.84 -16.18 -2.99
C ASN A 62 7.45 -15.60 -4.27
N LEU A 63 7.32 -14.28 -4.42
CA LEU A 63 7.82 -13.47 -5.52
C LEU A 63 8.91 -12.48 -5.05
N THR A 64 9.70 -12.85 -4.04
CA THR A 64 10.77 -12.00 -3.53
C THR A 64 11.77 -11.64 -4.65
N ARG A 65 12.10 -10.34 -4.77
CA ARG A 65 13.04 -9.79 -5.75
C ARG A 65 12.68 -10.11 -7.20
N THR A 66 11.40 -10.27 -7.52
CA THR A 66 10.94 -10.46 -8.90
C THR A 66 10.88 -9.14 -9.64
N LYS A 67 10.98 -9.21 -10.96
CA LYS A 67 10.65 -8.12 -11.87
C LYS A 67 9.21 -8.31 -12.33
N LEU A 68 8.40 -7.29 -12.09
CA LEU A 68 6.95 -7.31 -12.35
C LEU A 68 6.49 -6.04 -13.07
N GLN A 69 7.43 -5.23 -13.58
CA GLN A 69 7.09 -3.95 -14.22
C GLN A 69 6.06 -4.14 -15.33
N GLU A 70 5.06 -3.24 -15.34
CA GLU A 70 4.01 -3.20 -16.38
C GLU A 70 3.18 -4.50 -16.47
N SER A 71 3.21 -5.36 -15.44
CA SER A 71 2.38 -6.55 -15.39
C SER A 71 0.96 -6.23 -14.90
N ASN A 72 0.02 -7.10 -15.26
CA ASN A 72 -1.38 -6.98 -14.89
C ASN A 72 -1.79 -8.02 -13.85
N PHE A 73 -2.18 -7.56 -12.66
CA PHE A 73 -2.73 -8.34 -11.54
C PHE A 73 -4.18 -7.96 -11.21
N ASN A 74 -4.89 -7.33 -12.14
CA ASN A 74 -6.27 -6.95 -11.91
C ASN A 74 -7.10 -8.14 -11.39
N ASP A 75 -7.87 -7.93 -10.30
CA ASP A 75 -8.68 -8.96 -9.63
C ASP A 75 -7.89 -10.20 -9.13
N ALA A 76 -6.57 -10.20 -9.09
CA ALA A 76 -5.78 -11.33 -8.62
C ALA A 76 -5.92 -11.53 -7.09
N ASP A 77 -5.89 -12.80 -6.65
CA ASP A 77 -5.79 -13.11 -5.22
C ASP A 77 -4.33 -13.29 -4.81
N MET A 78 -3.78 -12.26 -4.19
CA MET A 78 -2.40 -12.16 -3.70
C MET A 78 -2.34 -12.22 -2.16
N THR A 79 -3.35 -12.79 -1.52
CA THR A 79 -3.43 -12.88 -0.06
C THR A 79 -2.22 -13.63 0.52
N GLY A 80 -1.53 -13.01 1.47
CA GLY A 80 -0.33 -13.56 2.11
C GLY A 80 0.86 -13.76 1.18
N ILE A 81 0.89 -13.10 0.02
CA ILE A 81 2.02 -13.14 -0.91
C ILE A 81 3.27 -12.49 -0.29
N ASN A 82 4.44 -12.96 -0.67
CA ASN A 82 5.70 -12.31 -0.37
C ASN A 82 6.29 -11.65 -1.63
N LEU A 83 6.35 -10.32 -1.62
CA LEU A 83 6.85 -9.44 -2.68
C LEU A 83 8.04 -8.59 -2.20
N SER A 84 8.75 -9.03 -1.14
CA SER A 84 9.89 -8.27 -0.60
C SER A 84 10.89 -7.92 -1.71
N ASP A 85 11.30 -6.64 -1.77
CA ASP A 85 12.24 -6.09 -2.76
C ASP A 85 11.81 -6.32 -4.23
N ALA A 86 10.53 -6.53 -4.53
CA ALA A 86 10.04 -6.70 -5.90
C ALA A 86 9.95 -5.35 -6.62
N ASP A 87 10.19 -5.35 -7.92
CA ASP A 87 9.99 -4.20 -8.79
C ASP A 87 8.63 -4.32 -9.49
N MET A 88 7.66 -3.55 -8.98
CA MET A 88 6.26 -3.53 -9.43
C MET A 88 5.88 -2.20 -10.08
N ARG A 89 6.85 -1.49 -10.64
CA ARG A 89 6.57 -0.18 -11.26
C ARG A 89 5.55 -0.30 -12.37
N LYS A 90 4.55 0.62 -12.36
CA LYS A 90 3.47 0.70 -13.36
C LYS A 90 2.65 -0.57 -13.49
N THR A 91 2.58 -1.40 -12.45
CA THR A 91 1.67 -2.56 -12.42
C THR A 91 0.22 -2.12 -12.31
N ASP A 92 -0.67 -2.91 -12.89
CA ASP A 92 -2.11 -2.82 -12.61
C ASP A 92 -2.47 -3.83 -11.51
N LEU A 93 -2.79 -3.31 -10.32
CA LEU A 93 -3.24 -4.05 -9.14
C LEU A 93 -4.70 -3.70 -8.80
N THR A 94 -5.44 -3.13 -9.75
CA THR A 94 -6.82 -2.70 -9.53
C THR A 94 -7.66 -3.87 -9.00
N ARG A 95 -8.34 -3.66 -7.86
CA ARG A 95 -9.14 -4.65 -7.13
C ARG A 95 -8.38 -5.91 -6.67
N ALA A 96 -7.07 -5.94 -6.75
CA ALA A 96 -6.27 -7.06 -6.25
C ALA A 96 -6.47 -7.26 -4.73
N LYS A 97 -6.38 -8.51 -4.27
CA LYS A 97 -6.45 -8.86 -2.85
C LYS A 97 -5.03 -9.06 -2.30
N LEU A 98 -4.53 -8.07 -1.60
CA LEU A 98 -3.21 -8.03 -0.95
C LEU A 98 -3.33 -8.20 0.58
N VAL A 99 -4.37 -8.89 1.03
CA VAL A 99 -4.63 -9.10 2.47
C VAL A 99 -3.45 -9.84 3.11
N GLU A 100 -2.89 -9.29 4.19
CA GLU A 100 -1.70 -9.81 4.88
C GLU A 100 -0.46 -9.96 3.96
N ALA A 101 -0.41 -9.25 2.84
CA ALA A 101 0.74 -9.32 1.94
C ALA A 101 2.00 -8.73 2.57
N ASN A 102 3.15 -9.30 2.24
CA ASN A 102 4.46 -8.85 2.71
C ASN A 102 5.25 -8.22 1.56
N LEU A 103 5.35 -6.87 1.55
CA LEU A 103 5.94 -6.06 0.47
C LEU A 103 7.06 -5.11 0.97
N PRO A 104 7.90 -5.45 1.96
CA PRO A 104 8.92 -4.51 2.40
C PRO A 104 9.90 -4.23 1.27
N GLY A 105 10.26 -2.96 1.09
CA GLY A 105 11.18 -2.52 0.05
C GLY A 105 10.66 -2.65 -1.39
N VAL A 106 9.36 -2.88 -1.58
CA VAL A 106 8.74 -2.94 -2.92
C VAL A 106 8.82 -1.59 -3.63
N ASP A 107 9.03 -1.59 -4.94
CA ASP A 107 8.88 -0.40 -5.80
C ASP A 107 7.54 -0.48 -6.56
N LEU A 108 6.58 0.34 -6.16
CA LEU A 108 5.25 0.49 -6.74
C LEU A 108 5.09 1.82 -7.49
N THR A 109 6.20 2.44 -7.91
CA THR A 109 6.17 3.74 -8.59
C THR A 109 5.20 3.71 -9.78
N GLY A 110 4.19 4.58 -9.76
CA GLY A 110 3.18 4.70 -10.80
C GLY A 110 2.25 3.49 -10.95
N ALA A 111 2.22 2.57 -9.98
CA ALA A 111 1.28 1.44 -9.98
C ALA A 111 -0.16 1.92 -9.73
N ASP A 112 -1.13 1.15 -10.19
CA ASP A 112 -2.56 1.36 -9.94
C ASP A 112 -3.07 0.30 -8.96
N LEU A 113 -3.35 0.70 -7.72
CA LEU A 113 -3.93 -0.11 -6.65
C LEU A 113 -5.37 0.34 -6.34
N SER A 114 -6.04 1.00 -7.27
CA SER A 114 -7.41 1.47 -7.06
C SER A 114 -8.32 0.31 -6.66
N GLU A 115 -9.11 0.51 -5.60
CA GLU A 115 -10.01 -0.49 -5.02
C GLU A 115 -9.31 -1.78 -4.51
N ALA A 116 -7.99 -1.81 -4.44
CA ALA A 116 -7.26 -2.96 -3.89
C ALA A 116 -7.52 -3.14 -2.38
N LYS A 117 -7.38 -4.37 -1.89
CA LYS A 117 -7.56 -4.71 -0.47
C LYS A 117 -6.23 -5.10 0.16
N LEU A 118 -5.70 -4.23 1.02
CA LEU A 118 -4.41 -4.42 1.72
C LEU A 118 -4.58 -4.67 3.22
N THR A 119 -5.78 -4.94 3.67
CA THR A 119 -6.16 -5.09 5.08
C THR A 119 -5.53 -6.30 5.77
N GLY A 120 -5.65 -6.36 7.10
CA GLY A 120 -5.51 -7.58 7.88
C GLY A 120 -6.74 -8.48 7.78
N ARG A 121 -6.67 -9.66 8.40
CA ARG A 121 -7.83 -10.53 8.57
C ARG A 121 -8.43 -10.34 9.95
N TYR A 122 -9.76 -10.39 10.02
CA TYR A 122 -10.45 -10.53 11.30
C TYR A 122 -10.16 -11.93 11.89
N GLN A 123 -9.48 -11.97 13.02
CA GLN A 123 -9.27 -13.23 13.75
C GLN A 123 -10.35 -13.43 14.80
N ARG A 124 -10.76 -14.67 15.04
CA ARG A 124 -11.63 -15.00 16.16
C ARG A 124 -10.94 -14.54 17.45
N GLU A 125 -11.65 -13.86 18.36
CA GLU A 125 -11.18 -13.28 19.62
C GLU A 125 -10.92 -11.76 19.63
N GLY A 126 -11.34 -11.02 18.60
CA GLY A 126 -11.27 -9.55 18.58
C GLY A 126 -9.88 -8.99 18.24
N TYR A 127 -8.94 -9.84 17.80
CA TYR A 127 -7.66 -9.38 17.29
C TYR A 127 -7.71 -9.26 15.77
N PHE A 128 -7.34 -8.09 15.26
CA PHE A 128 -7.03 -7.94 13.84
C PHE A 128 -5.59 -8.36 13.57
N SER A 129 -5.34 -9.14 12.52
CA SER A 129 -3.99 -9.23 12.00
C SER A 129 -3.63 -7.87 11.37
N ARG A 130 -2.35 -7.54 11.38
CA ARG A 130 -1.88 -6.32 10.70
C ARG A 130 -2.25 -6.39 9.22
N GLY A 131 -2.54 -5.23 8.63
CA GLY A 131 -2.67 -5.08 7.18
C GLY A 131 -1.37 -5.44 6.44
N ALA A 132 -1.33 -5.17 5.15
CA ALA A 132 -0.12 -5.40 4.35
C ALA A 132 1.09 -4.65 4.91
N ASN A 133 2.27 -5.25 4.80
CA ASN A 133 3.52 -4.63 5.21
C ASN A 133 4.20 -3.98 4.01
N LEU A 134 4.21 -2.66 3.96
CA LEU A 134 4.80 -1.82 2.91
C LEU A 134 6.06 -1.07 3.37
N LYS A 135 6.63 -1.43 4.53
CA LYS A 135 7.80 -0.73 5.08
C LYS A 135 8.89 -0.50 4.05
N LYS A 136 9.39 0.76 4.01
CA LYS A 136 10.46 1.18 3.08
C LYS A 136 10.11 1.00 1.61
N GLY A 137 8.83 0.82 1.30
CA GLY A 137 8.35 0.77 -0.08
C GLY A 137 8.40 2.13 -0.74
N VAL A 138 8.43 2.14 -2.07
CA VAL A 138 8.36 3.34 -2.90
C VAL A 138 7.03 3.30 -3.65
N LEU A 139 6.14 4.26 -3.35
CA LEU A 139 4.79 4.35 -3.93
C LEU A 139 4.62 5.62 -4.78
N VAL A 140 5.70 6.26 -5.17
CA VAL A 140 5.68 7.56 -5.86
C VAL A 140 4.70 7.55 -7.05
N GLY A 141 3.72 8.45 -7.01
CA GLY A 141 2.70 8.57 -8.05
C GLY A 141 1.78 7.36 -8.19
N ALA A 142 1.73 6.47 -7.20
CA ALA A 142 0.79 5.36 -7.21
C ALA A 142 -0.66 5.86 -7.03
N LYS A 143 -1.60 5.13 -7.60
CA LYS A 143 -3.03 5.38 -7.42
C LYS A 143 -3.59 4.37 -6.43
N MET A 144 -4.25 4.85 -5.39
CA MET A 144 -4.88 4.03 -4.36
C MET A 144 -6.32 4.50 -4.06
N GLN A 145 -6.99 5.06 -5.07
CA GLN A 145 -8.36 5.56 -4.90
C GLN A 145 -9.30 4.41 -4.51
N GLY A 146 -10.07 4.64 -3.45
CA GLY A 146 -11.02 3.66 -2.93
C GLY A 146 -10.39 2.39 -2.38
N ALA A 147 -9.07 2.31 -2.26
CA ALA A 147 -8.40 1.16 -1.68
C ALA A 147 -8.77 0.98 -0.20
N ASP A 148 -8.91 -0.27 0.25
CA ASP A 148 -8.98 -0.56 1.68
C ASP A 148 -7.60 -1.00 2.17
N ALA A 149 -6.89 -0.06 2.77
CA ALA A 149 -5.53 -0.19 3.29
C ALA A 149 -5.49 -0.01 4.82
N SER A 150 -6.59 -0.35 5.50
CA SER A 150 -6.68 -0.24 6.95
C SER A 150 -5.64 -1.12 7.65
N GLY A 151 -5.02 -0.58 8.71
CA GLY A 151 -3.99 -1.25 9.50
C GLY A 151 -2.69 -1.56 8.75
N THR A 152 -2.47 -0.98 7.57
CA THR A 152 -1.22 -1.19 6.81
C THR A 152 -0.01 -0.60 7.51
N ASP A 153 1.14 -1.27 7.36
CA ASP A 153 2.41 -0.78 7.87
C ASP A 153 3.19 -0.07 6.75
N MET A 154 3.12 1.27 6.76
CA MET A 154 3.78 2.16 5.79
C MET A 154 4.95 2.93 6.41
N VAL A 155 5.60 2.36 7.44
CA VAL A 155 6.77 2.99 8.09
C VAL A 155 7.90 3.21 7.08
N GLU A 156 8.45 4.43 7.06
CA GLU A 156 9.54 4.83 6.16
C GLU A 156 9.23 4.68 4.65
N THR A 157 7.94 4.63 4.26
CA THR A 157 7.55 4.61 2.82
C THR A 157 7.75 5.96 2.16
N ASP A 158 8.00 5.95 0.86
CA ASP A 158 7.90 7.14 0.01
C ASP A 158 6.53 7.15 -0.70
N CYS A 159 5.61 7.96 -0.19
CA CYS A 159 4.27 8.16 -0.74
C CYS A 159 4.15 9.50 -1.47
N THR A 160 5.24 10.03 -2.02
CA THR A 160 5.19 11.28 -2.80
C THR A 160 4.21 11.17 -3.96
N ASP A 161 3.33 12.17 -4.14
CA ASP A 161 2.33 12.24 -5.21
C ASP A 161 1.35 11.05 -5.25
N VAL A 162 1.16 10.30 -4.15
CA VAL A 162 0.17 9.21 -4.08
C VAL A 162 -1.24 9.79 -3.96
N ASP A 163 -2.19 9.18 -4.66
CA ASP A 163 -3.61 9.51 -4.56
C ASP A 163 -4.38 8.46 -3.75
N PHE A 164 -4.73 8.83 -2.51
CA PHE A 164 -5.56 8.03 -1.59
C PHE A 164 -7.03 8.49 -1.56
N THR A 165 -7.51 9.23 -2.55
CA THR A 165 -8.89 9.73 -2.58
C THR A 165 -9.90 8.61 -2.28
N ASN A 166 -10.80 8.82 -1.32
CA ASN A 166 -11.81 7.87 -0.85
C ASN A 166 -11.24 6.55 -0.29
N ALA A 167 -9.95 6.42 -0.01
CA ALA A 167 -9.37 5.22 0.57
C ALA A 167 -9.73 5.07 2.05
N ASN A 168 -9.67 3.84 2.55
CA ASN A 168 -9.69 3.55 3.98
C ASN A 168 -8.25 3.27 4.46
N LEU A 169 -7.70 4.18 5.24
CA LEU A 169 -6.37 4.12 5.87
C LEU A 169 -6.46 4.15 7.41
N SER A 170 -7.63 3.79 7.96
CA SER A 170 -7.79 3.72 9.42
C SER A 170 -6.73 2.81 10.03
N GLU A 171 -6.13 3.23 11.16
CA GLU A 171 -5.06 2.50 11.85
C GLU A 171 -3.77 2.30 11.02
N ALA A 172 -3.64 2.93 9.85
CA ALA A 172 -2.41 2.84 9.05
C ALA A 172 -1.22 3.50 9.75
N ASN A 173 -0.04 2.91 9.61
CA ASN A 173 1.17 3.39 10.27
C ASN A 173 2.09 4.11 9.27
N PHE A 174 2.05 5.44 9.25
CA PHE A 174 2.87 6.31 8.40
C PHE A 174 4.10 6.89 9.11
N LYS A 175 4.52 6.30 10.24
CA LYS A 175 5.71 6.82 10.94
C LYS A 175 6.90 6.96 10.01
N HIS A 176 7.51 8.14 10.04
CA HIS A 176 8.69 8.47 9.23
C HIS A 176 8.47 8.33 7.71
N ALA A 177 7.22 8.23 7.25
CA ALA A 177 6.92 8.22 5.82
C ALA A 177 7.16 9.60 5.20
N ARG A 178 7.46 9.61 3.90
CA ARG A 178 7.49 10.82 3.09
C ARG A 178 6.13 10.99 2.41
N LEU A 179 5.44 12.07 2.74
CA LEU A 179 4.09 12.36 2.28
C LEU A 179 4.06 13.73 1.56
N LYS A 180 4.87 13.88 0.52
CA LYS A 180 4.90 15.13 -0.25
C LYS A 180 3.83 15.10 -1.33
N SER A 181 3.00 16.15 -1.40
CA SER A 181 1.92 16.30 -2.38
C SER A 181 0.97 15.08 -2.42
N THR A 182 0.85 14.39 -1.30
CA THR A 182 -0.03 13.23 -1.17
C THR A 182 -1.48 13.70 -1.03
N CYS A 183 -2.40 13.07 -1.76
CA CYS A 183 -3.82 13.39 -1.74
C CYS A 183 -4.56 12.46 -0.77
N PHE A 184 -5.17 13.04 0.28
CA PHE A 184 -6.02 12.36 1.26
C PHE A 184 -7.49 12.82 1.19
N VAL A 185 -7.95 13.23 0.02
CA VAL A 185 -9.32 13.74 -0.17
C VAL A 185 -10.35 12.67 0.18
N ASN A 186 -11.28 12.98 1.11
CA ASN A 186 -12.30 12.06 1.63
C ASN A 186 -11.74 10.72 2.17
N THR A 187 -10.51 10.70 2.63
CA THR A 187 -9.84 9.49 3.12
C THR A 187 -10.20 9.24 4.59
N LYS A 188 -10.45 7.98 4.96
CA LYS A 188 -10.59 7.58 6.36
C LYS A 188 -9.20 7.38 6.96
N LEU A 189 -8.89 8.13 8.00
CA LEU A 189 -7.58 8.15 8.68
C LEU A 189 -7.71 7.98 10.20
N GLY A 190 -8.85 7.47 10.67
CA GLY A 190 -9.06 7.23 12.10
C GLY A 190 -7.92 6.39 12.70
N ASP A 191 -7.36 6.81 13.84
CA ASP A 191 -6.23 6.16 14.53
C ASP A 191 -4.92 6.06 13.71
N ALA A 192 -4.83 6.62 12.50
CA ALA A 192 -3.61 6.58 11.69
C ALA A 192 -2.45 7.30 12.38
N ASP A 193 -1.23 6.76 12.25
CA ASP A 193 -0.06 7.27 12.96
C ASP A 193 0.93 7.97 12.03
N PHE A 194 0.94 9.31 12.08
CA PHE A 194 1.81 10.18 11.26
C PHE A 194 3.06 10.66 11.98
N ARG A 195 3.32 10.23 13.20
CA ARG A 195 4.44 10.74 14.00
C ARG A 195 5.79 10.57 13.28
N GLY A 196 6.53 11.66 13.18
CA GLY A 196 7.80 11.71 12.46
C GLY A 196 7.67 11.66 10.93
N ALA A 197 6.45 11.64 10.37
CA ALA A 197 6.25 11.73 8.92
C ALA A 197 6.58 13.12 8.39
N ASN A 198 7.03 13.18 7.15
CA ASN A 198 7.30 14.42 6.43
C ASN A 198 6.07 14.78 5.58
N VAL A 199 5.17 15.60 6.14
CA VAL A 199 3.88 15.98 5.55
C VAL A 199 4.02 17.34 4.87
N ILE A 200 4.17 17.36 3.55
CA ILE A 200 4.38 18.58 2.77
C ILE A 200 3.33 18.67 1.66
N ASP A 201 2.65 19.83 1.57
CA ASP A 201 1.67 20.12 0.50
C ASP A 201 0.55 19.08 0.34
N CYS A 202 0.26 18.28 1.36
CA CYS A 202 -0.81 17.28 1.33
C CYS A 202 -2.18 17.94 1.33
N ASP A 203 -3.17 17.30 0.69
CA ASP A 203 -4.57 17.72 0.68
C ASP A 203 -5.42 16.79 1.55
N PHE A 204 -5.98 17.34 2.64
CA PHE A 204 -6.84 16.63 3.59
C PHE A 204 -8.33 16.97 3.42
N SER A 205 -8.76 17.53 2.28
CA SER A 205 -10.16 17.87 2.04
C SER A 205 -11.11 16.73 2.41
N GLY A 206 -11.96 16.93 3.41
CA GLY A 206 -12.96 15.96 3.87
C GLY A 206 -12.36 14.67 4.45
N ALA A 207 -11.12 14.67 4.89
CA ALA A 207 -10.52 13.51 5.54
C ALA A 207 -11.10 13.30 6.95
N GLU A 208 -11.35 12.05 7.33
CA GLU A 208 -11.79 11.67 8.68
C GLU A 208 -10.54 11.42 9.56
N LEU A 209 -10.23 12.35 10.50
CA LEU A 209 -8.99 12.34 11.30
C LEU A 209 -9.20 11.94 12.77
N ILE A 210 -10.30 11.29 13.13
CA ILE A 210 -10.62 10.92 14.51
C ILE A 210 -9.47 10.10 15.10
N GLU A 211 -8.87 10.60 16.21
CA GLU A 211 -7.73 9.97 16.90
C GLU A 211 -6.46 9.78 16.03
N ALA A 212 -6.37 10.39 14.84
CA ALA A 212 -5.14 10.39 14.05
C ALA A 212 -4.01 11.08 14.81
N LYS A 213 -2.80 10.51 14.76
CA LYS A 213 -1.67 10.93 15.60
C LYS A 213 -0.69 11.82 14.83
N PHE A 214 -0.71 13.12 15.15
CA PHE A 214 0.16 14.14 14.54
C PHE A 214 1.13 14.80 15.52
N GLN A 215 1.32 14.25 16.72
CA GLN A 215 2.22 14.86 17.72
C GLN A 215 3.61 15.10 17.11
N GLY A 216 4.10 16.33 17.21
CA GLY A 216 5.40 16.79 16.68
C GLY A 216 5.49 16.86 15.15
N VAL A 217 4.37 16.72 14.41
CA VAL A 217 4.35 16.79 12.94
C VAL A 217 4.21 18.24 12.47
N ASP A 218 4.93 18.62 11.42
CA ASP A 218 4.77 19.91 10.75
C ASP A 218 3.65 19.81 9.70
N LEU A 219 2.49 20.41 10.01
CA LEU A 219 1.32 20.50 9.14
C LEU A 219 1.17 21.89 8.50
N SER A 220 2.16 22.80 8.64
CA SER A 220 2.05 24.19 8.21
C SER A 220 1.76 24.37 6.72
N SER A 221 2.16 23.41 5.88
CA SER A 221 1.98 23.45 4.43
C SER A 221 0.77 22.65 3.92
N VAL A 222 0.02 21.96 4.80
CA VAL A 222 -1.13 21.16 4.35
C VAL A 222 -2.28 22.03 3.89
N LYS A 223 -3.13 21.48 3.05
CA LYS A 223 -4.27 22.14 2.46
C LYS A 223 -5.57 21.56 2.98
N ASN A 224 -6.57 22.45 3.13
CA ASN A 224 -7.97 22.06 3.35
C ASN A 224 -8.22 21.18 4.59
N ILE A 225 -7.39 21.31 5.62
CA ILE A 225 -7.69 20.73 6.94
C ILE A 225 -8.45 21.78 7.75
N SER A 226 -9.52 21.40 8.44
CA SER A 226 -10.31 22.28 9.29
C SER A 226 -9.87 22.22 10.76
N ALA A 227 -10.26 23.22 11.55
CA ALA A 227 -10.05 23.21 12.98
C ALA A 227 -10.78 22.02 13.65
N GLU A 228 -11.98 21.65 13.19
CA GLU A 228 -12.75 20.52 13.70
C GLU A 228 -12.05 19.18 13.44
N GLU A 229 -11.49 18.98 12.25
CA GLU A 229 -10.71 17.78 11.92
C GLU A 229 -9.44 17.67 12.78
N LEU A 230 -8.72 18.79 13.01
CA LEU A 230 -7.59 18.82 13.94
C LEU A 230 -8.02 18.57 15.39
N GLN A 231 -9.16 19.10 15.82
CA GLN A 231 -9.71 18.85 17.16
C GLN A 231 -10.05 17.38 17.40
N SER A 232 -10.43 16.66 16.36
CA SER A 232 -10.69 15.22 16.46
C SER A 232 -9.43 14.37 16.49
N SER A 233 -8.28 14.95 16.17
CA SER A 233 -6.99 14.27 16.08
C SER A 233 -6.14 14.47 17.35
N GLN A 234 -5.03 13.73 17.46
CA GLN A 234 -4.06 13.88 18.52
C GLN A 234 -2.90 14.77 18.06
N ILE A 235 -2.86 16.00 18.58
CA ILE A 235 -1.77 16.97 18.37
C ILE A 235 -1.17 17.38 19.73
N ASP A 236 -0.01 18.04 19.70
CA ASP A 236 0.68 18.59 20.87
C ASP A 236 1.25 19.98 20.59
N SER A 237 1.91 20.59 21.57
CA SER A 237 2.53 21.91 21.44
C SER A 237 3.69 21.97 20.43
N GLU A 238 4.23 20.83 20.02
CA GLU A 238 5.28 20.73 18.99
C GLU A 238 4.69 20.58 17.58
N THR A 239 3.39 20.26 17.47
CA THR A 239 2.71 20.17 16.16
C THR A 239 2.58 21.56 15.56
N LYS A 240 3.14 21.77 14.36
CA LYS A 240 2.92 23.01 13.63
C LYS A 240 1.65 22.89 12.79
N ILE A 241 0.76 23.85 12.96
CA ILE A 241 -0.53 23.90 12.25
C ILE A 241 -0.49 24.96 11.14
N PRO A 242 -1.38 24.87 10.14
CA PRO A 242 -1.50 25.90 9.11
C PRO A 242 -1.86 27.27 9.68
N ASP A 243 -1.29 28.35 9.12
CA ASP A 243 -1.54 29.73 9.58
C ASP A 243 -3.02 30.17 9.48
N TYR A 244 -3.83 29.48 8.69
CA TYR A 244 -5.26 29.77 8.54
C TYR A 244 -6.14 29.16 9.65
N ILE A 245 -5.55 28.42 10.60
CA ILE A 245 -6.25 27.80 11.73
C ILE A 245 -5.76 28.45 13.03
N GLU A 246 -6.68 28.97 13.82
CA GLU A 246 -6.40 29.47 15.17
C GLU A 246 -6.61 28.34 16.18
N VAL A 247 -5.59 28.06 17.00
CA VAL A 247 -5.65 27.05 18.09
C VAL A 247 -5.24 27.71 19.41
N ASN A 248 -6.06 27.54 20.41
CA ASN A 248 -5.76 27.95 21.78
C ASN A 248 -5.20 26.76 22.57
N TRP A 249 -3.90 26.75 22.81
CA TRP A 249 -3.27 25.73 23.63
C TRP A 249 -3.61 25.91 25.10
N THR A 250 -4.09 24.86 25.76
CA THR A 250 -4.25 24.84 27.22
C THR A 250 -2.96 24.38 27.91
N SER A 251 -2.87 24.56 29.23
CA SER A 251 -1.64 24.31 30.00
C SER A 251 -1.19 22.83 30.11
N GLU A 252 -1.92 21.90 29.49
CA GLU A 252 -1.67 20.45 29.58
C GLU A 252 -1.35 19.81 28.21
N ASP A 253 -0.77 20.54 27.25
CA ASP A 253 -0.53 20.07 25.88
C ASP A 253 -1.79 19.56 25.14
N THR A 254 -2.96 19.99 25.60
CA THR A 254 -4.27 19.81 24.94
C THR A 254 -4.75 21.14 24.42
N TYR A 255 -5.66 21.15 23.46
CA TYR A 255 -6.26 22.38 22.93
C TYR A 255 -7.79 22.30 23.02
N GLU A 256 -8.43 23.48 23.05
CA GLU A 256 -9.88 23.68 22.99
C GLU A 256 -10.29 24.30 21.67
#